data_9656d371ba1d300457fbf9109839323f
#
_entry.id   9656d371ba1d300457fbf9109839323f
#
_cell.length_a   1.000
_cell.length_b   1.000
_cell.length_c   1.000
_cell.angle_alpha   90.00
_cell.angle_beta   90.00
_cell.angle_gamma   90.00
#
_symmetry.space_group_name_H-M   'P 1'
#
loop_
_entity.id
_entity.type
_entity.pdbx_description
1 polymer ?
#
loop_
_entity_poly.entity_id
_entity_poly.type
_entity_poly.pdbx_seq_one_letter_code
_entity_poly.pdbx_strand_id
1 'polypeptide(L)'
;TEPTESTDDFFSRGTTNRDKILEFLIDDLIAAEPMMKYAADLDYGVERASREFCQALIGQLALYRGGWALRADKDNPTNVGYMERGDNFEHYYQIAVTYLGKVIKEGKHDLKQSFENLWMNECNWKTANDDDVIFAVPMLKSISSRFAYNIGVTIAEGNHEYGSARNYVTFCGTYIFSFDKDDLRRDMTCAPYKYDKDLNQEYDMGIAGMGAAKWSKLYMQSPLGTSSGTNTGVNNVRMRFADVLLMYAEAVNELYGPREDAQEALKRVRRRAFASSLHAEKVDTYVASLTNEQDFFRGVASTITIKNLDISVFYSYRKMDAAVD
;
A
#
# COMPACT_ATOMS: atom_id res chain seq x y z
N THR A 1 -15.02 -16.11 11.18
CA THR A 1 -15.42 -16.47 12.56
C THR A 1 -16.86 -16.04 12.77
N GLU A 2 -17.72 -16.97 13.19
CA GLU A 2 -19.09 -16.65 13.61
C GLU A 2 -19.06 -15.55 14.69
N PRO A 3 -20.04 -14.65 14.71
CA PRO A 3 -20.18 -13.70 15.80
C PRO A 3 -20.29 -14.44 17.13
N THR A 4 -19.55 -13.97 18.10
CA THR A 4 -19.51 -14.62 19.43
C THR A 4 -20.51 -13.97 20.37
N GLU A 5 -21.25 -14.79 21.11
CA GLU A 5 -22.14 -14.31 22.16
C GLU A 5 -21.35 -14.04 23.47
N SER A 6 -21.92 -13.20 24.35
CA SER A 6 -21.28 -12.83 25.62
C SER A 6 -21.04 -14.01 26.57
N THR A 7 -21.71 -15.14 26.33
CA THR A 7 -21.57 -16.39 27.09
C THR A 7 -20.48 -17.32 26.57
N ASP A 8 -19.88 -17.01 25.42
CA ASP A 8 -18.84 -17.84 24.83
C ASP A 8 -17.57 -17.82 25.67
N ASP A 9 -17.01 -19.01 25.93
CA ASP A 9 -15.70 -19.13 26.57
C ASP A 9 -14.59 -18.90 25.54
N PHE A 10 -14.16 -17.65 25.42
CA PHE A 10 -13.10 -17.25 24.49
C PHE A 10 -11.73 -17.88 24.83
N PHE A 11 -11.49 -18.19 26.10
CA PHE A 11 -10.20 -18.68 26.56
C PHE A 11 -10.00 -20.18 26.26
N SER A 12 -11.08 -20.91 26.04
CA SER A 12 -11.02 -22.32 25.64
C SER A 12 -10.81 -22.54 24.15
N ARG A 13 -10.94 -21.49 23.33
CA ARG A 13 -10.76 -21.56 21.87
C ARG A 13 -9.30 -21.59 21.51
N GLY A 14 -8.87 -22.64 20.82
CA GLY A 14 -7.53 -22.74 20.26
C GLY A 14 -7.29 -21.74 19.10
N THR A 15 -6.02 -21.52 18.77
CA THR A 15 -5.63 -20.72 17.60
C THR A 15 -5.86 -21.50 16.30
N THR A 16 -6.32 -20.82 15.27
CA THR A 16 -6.46 -21.41 13.93
C THR A 16 -5.23 -21.11 13.08
N ASN A 17 -4.80 -22.10 12.30
CA ASN A 17 -3.70 -21.93 11.37
C ASN A 17 -3.97 -20.75 10.41
N ARG A 18 -2.97 -19.86 10.22
CA ARG A 18 -3.03 -18.68 9.37
C ARG A 18 -3.51 -19.00 7.95
N ASP A 19 -2.99 -20.07 7.35
CA ASP A 19 -3.29 -20.43 5.98
C ASP A 19 -4.76 -20.84 5.81
N LYS A 20 -5.34 -21.55 6.79
CA LYS A 20 -6.77 -21.88 6.81
C LYS A 20 -7.66 -20.65 6.95
N ILE A 21 -7.20 -19.64 7.70
CA ILE A 21 -7.94 -18.36 7.79
C ILE A 21 -7.92 -17.64 6.44
N LEU A 22 -6.77 -17.61 5.78
CA LEU A 22 -6.66 -16.98 4.46
C LEU A 22 -7.50 -17.71 3.41
N GLU A 23 -7.51 -19.04 3.40
CA GLU A 23 -8.37 -19.86 2.53
C GLU A 23 -9.84 -19.51 2.72
N PHE A 24 -10.31 -19.54 3.96
CA PHE A 24 -11.69 -19.18 4.29
C PHE A 24 -12.07 -17.77 3.79
N LEU A 25 -11.19 -16.78 4.02
CA LEU A 25 -11.44 -15.40 3.58
C LEU A 25 -11.45 -15.27 2.05
N ILE A 26 -10.56 -15.98 1.35
CA ILE A 26 -10.53 -15.99 -0.12
C ILE A 26 -11.82 -16.58 -0.67
N ASP A 27 -12.26 -17.73 -0.17
CA ASP A 27 -13.45 -18.41 -0.63
C ASP A 27 -14.72 -17.57 -0.38
N ASP A 28 -14.82 -16.94 0.80
CA ASP A 28 -15.92 -16.06 1.16
C ASP A 28 -16.01 -14.83 0.24
N LEU A 29 -14.87 -14.19 -0.01
CA LEU A 29 -14.78 -13.04 -0.93
C LEU A 29 -15.08 -13.43 -2.38
N ILE A 30 -14.65 -14.60 -2.85
CA ILE A 30 -14.97 -15.12 -4.18
C ILE A 30 -16.49 -15.35 -4.32
N ALA A 31 -17.14 -15.86 -3.29
CA ALA A 31 -18.58 -16.04 -3.29
C ALA A 31 -19.34 -14.70 -3.26
N ALA A 32 -18.82 -13.70 -2.57
CA ALA A 32 -19.44 -12.38 -2.46
C ALA A 32 -19.24 -11.49 -3.70
N GLU A 33 -18.09 -11.62 -4.40
CA GLU A 33 -17.67 -10.74 -5.50
C GLU A 33 -18.75 -10.51 -6.57
N PRO A 34 -19.48 -11.54 -7.07
CA PRO A 34 -20.49 -11.35 -8.11
C PRO A 34 -21.70 -10.51 -7.67
N MET A 35 -21.95 -10.43 -6.36
CA MET A 35 -23.06 -9.67 -5.79
C MET A 35 -22.72 -8.21 -5.50
N MET A 36 -21.44 -7.83 -5.60
CA MET A 36 -20.98 -6.49 -5.27
C MET A 36 -21.09 -5.54 -6.46
N LYS A 37 -21.31 -4.26 -6.14
CA LYS A 37 -21.36 -3.17 -7.13
C LYS A 37 -19.97 -2.58 -7.32
N TYR A 38 -19.73 -2.03 -8.52
CA TYR A 38 -18.55 -1.23 -8.80
C TYR A 38 -18.58 0.10 -8.04
N ALA A 39 -17.42 0.68 -7.76
CA ALA A 39 -17.32 1.95 -7.04
C ALA A 39 -18.13 3.07 -7.70
N ALA A 40 -18.16 3.10 -9.04
CA ALA A 40 -18.95 4.06 -9.81
C ALA A 40 -20.47 3.97 -9.57
N ASP A 41 -20.96 2.84 -9.07
CA ASP A 41 -22.38 2.57 -8.83
C ASP A 41 -22.74 2.65 -7.32
N LEU A 42 -21.81 3.13 -6.50
CA LEU A 42 -21.97 3.31 -5.05
C LEU A 42 -22.03 4.79 -4.68
N ASP A 43 -22.89 5.16 -3.73
CA ASP A 43 -23.09 6.54 -3.31
C ASP A 43 -21.83 7.22 -2.79
N TYR A 44 -20.93 6.48 -2.14
CA TYR A 44 -19.66 6.99 -1.59
C TYR A 44 -18.45 6.43 -2.33
N GLY A 45 -18.64 5.85 -3.52
CA GLY A 45 -17.58 5.38 -4.38
C GLY A 45 -16.56 4.50 -3.67
N VAL A 46 -15.30 4.89 -3.78
CA VAL A 46 -14.14 4.17 -3.17
C VAL A 46 -14.08 4.24 -1.64
N GLU A 47 -14.95 4.99 -1.01
CA GLU A 47 -15.11 5.00 0.46
C GLU A 47 -16.06 3.89 0.95
N ARG A 48 -16.52 3.03 0.04
CA ARG A 48 -17.29 1.81 0.32
C ARG A 48 -16.58 0.59 -0.25
N ALA A 49 -16.87 -0.57 0.33
CA ALA A 49 -16.38 -1.83 -0.20
C ALA A 49 -17.03 -2.09 -1.56
N SER A 50 -16.30 -1.85 -2.62
CA SER A 50 -16.71 -2.04 -4.01
C SER A 50 -16.29 -3.41 -4.55
N ARG A 51 -16.78 -3.75 -5.74
CA ARG A 51 -16.40 -4.99 -6.43
C ARG A 51 -14.90 -4.99 -6.77
N GLU A 52 -14.35 -3.86 -7.23
CA GLU A 52 -12.92 -3.71 -7.51
C GLU A 52 -12.07 -3.90 -6.26
N PHE A 53 -12.52 -3.36 -5.12
CA PHE A 53 -11.83 -3.58 -3.86
C PHE A 53 -11.87 -5.06 -3.45
N CYS A 54 -13.01 -5.72 -3.59
CA CYS A 54 -13.13 -7.16 -3.32
C CYS A 54 -12.17 -7.97 -4.20
N GLN A 55 -12.14 -7.71 -5.51
CA GLN A 55 -11.23 -8.35 -6.45
C GLN A 55 -9.75 -8.11 -6.08
N ALA A 56 -9.38 -6.87 -5.76
CA ALA A 56 -8.03 -6.53 -5.33
C ALA A 56 -7.64 -7.22 -4.01
N LEU A 57 -8.57 -7.32 -3.07
CA LEU A 57 -8.36 -7.98 -1.78
C LEU A 57 -8.20 -9.49 -1.94
N ILE A 58 -9.01 -10.14 -2.79
CA ILE A 58 -8.82 -11.56 -3.14
C ILE A 58 -7.39 -11.79 -3.65
N GLY A 59 -6.94 -10.97 -4.61
CA GLY A 59 -5.58 -11.07 -5.15
C GLY A 59 -4.51 -10.90 -4.08
N GLN A 60 -4.65 -9.92 -3.20
CA GLN A 60 -3.71 -9.69 -2.11
C GLN A 60 -3.66 -10.86 -1.12
N LEU A 61 -4.81 -11.36 -0.68
CA LEU A 61 -4.88 -12.49 0.24
C LEU A 61 -4.34 -13.78 -0.39
N ALA A 62 -4.57 -13.98 -1.69
CA ALA A 62 -4.02 -15.10 -2.44
C ALA A 62 -2.49 -15.05 -2.50
N LEU A 63 -1.88 -13.88 -2.75
CA LEU A 63 -0.43 -13.70 -2.64
C LEU A 63 0.09 -14.01 -1.24
N TYR A 64 -0.64 -13.60 -0.19
CA TYR A 64 -0.26 -13.91 1.19
C TYR A 64 -0.37 -15.40 1.51
N ARG A 65 -1.40 -16.08 0.96
CA ARG A 65 -1.59 -17.52 1.20
C ARG A 65 -0.52 -18.36 0.48
N GLY A 66 -0.24 -18.06 -0.78
CA GLY A 66 0.75 -18.77 -1.58
C GLY A 66 2.20 -18.38 -1.28
N GLY A 67 2.44 -17.15 -0.79
CA GLY A 67 3.77 -16.57 -0.62
C GLY A 67 4.56 -17.12 0.57
N TRP A 68 5.74 -16.55 0.75
CA TRP A 68 6.65 -16.86 1.85
C TRP A 68 6.12 -16.29 3.17
N ALA A 69 6.10 -17.10 4.21
CA ALA A 69 5.74 -16.68 5.56
C ALA A 69 6.42 -17.57 6.61
N LEU A 70 6.53 -17.06 7.83
CA LEU A 70 6.92 -17.88 8.97
C LEU A 70 5.79 -18.89 9.24
N ARG A 71 6.07 -20.17 9.09
CA ARG A 71 5.12 -21.26 9.36
C ARG A 71 5.62 -22.11 10.50
N ALA A 72 4.68 -22.59 11.29
CA ALA A 72 5.01 -23.48 12.41
C ALA A 72 5.70 -24.75 11.90
N ASP A 73 6.69 -25.20 12.66
CA ASP A 73 7.33 -26.49 12.44
C ASP A 73 6.26 -27.60 12.54
N LYS A 74 6.10 -28.39 11.48
CA LYS A 74 5.10 -29.46 11.42
C LYS A 74 5.42 -30.61 12.38
N ASP A 75 6.70 -30.83 12.62
CA ASP A 75 7.21 -31.91 13.47
C ASP A 75 7.28 -31.50 14.95
N ASN A 76 7.44 -30.20 15.21
CA ASN A 76 7.46 -29.64 16.55
C ASN A 76 6.75 -28.27 16.62
N PRO A 77 5.43 -28.22 16.85
CA PRO A 77 4.65 -26.99 16.88
C PRO A 77 5.07 -25.96 17.95
N THR A 78 5.93 -26.35 18.89
CA THR A 78 6.47 -25.44 19.91
C THR A 78 7.69 -24.66 19.45
N ASN A 79 8.29 -25.04 18.32
CA ASN A 79 9.40 -24.33 17.71
C ASN A 79 8.90 -23.04 17.01
N VAL A 80 9.81 -22.09 16.85
CA VAL A 80 9.55 -20.82 16.18
C VAL A 80 9.06 -21.01 14.73
N GLY A 81 9.41 -22.13 14.11
CA GLY A 81 9.05 -22.44 12.72
C GLY A 81 10.06 -21.87 11.71
N TYR A 82 9.77 -22.04 10.45
CA TYR A 82 10.66 -21.69 9.36
C TYR A 82 9.97 -20.75 8.35
N MET A 83 10.79 -19.97 7.63
CA MET A 83 10.33 -19.23 6.47
C MET A 83 10.12 -20.21 5.32
N GLU A 84 8.87 -20.49 5.03
CA GLU A 84 8.47 -21.43 3.97
C GLU A 84 7.49 -20.79 3.00
N ARG A 85 7.52 -21.25 1.77
CA ARG A 85 6.50 -20.93 0.77
C ARG A 85 5.21 -21.70 1.09
N GLY A 86 4.05 -21.10 0.80
CA GLY A 86 2.78 -21.80 0.94
C GLY A 86 2.73 -23.04 0.04
N ASP A 87 2.21 -24.13 0.58
CA ASP A 87 1.85 -25.28 -0.22
C ASP A 87 0.80 -24.86 -1.25
N ASN A 88 0.81 -25.51 -2.41
CA ASN A 88 -0.13 -25.20 -3.50
C ASN A 88 -0.06 -23.72 -3.96
N PHE A 89 1.14 -23.12 -3.92
CA PHE A 89 1.32 -21.69 -4.18
C PHE A 89 0.88 -21.30 -5.60
N GLU A 90 1.10 -22.15 -6.60
CA GLU A 90 0.70 -21.91 -7.98
C GLU A 90 -0.81 -21.65 -8.08
N HIS A 91 -1.62 -22.42 -7.37
CA HIS A 91 -3.07 -22.22 -7.32
C HIS A 91 -3.45 -20.83 -6.80
N TYR A 92 -2.84 -20.39 -5.69
CA TYR A 92 -3.14 -19.09 -5.11
C TYR A 92 -2.60 -17.94 -5.97
N TYR A 93 -1.43 -18.11 -6.56
CA TYR A 93 -0.91 -17.11 -7.50
C TYR A 93 -1.77 -17.03 -8.77
N GLN A 94 -2.35 -18.14 -9.23
CA GLN A 94 -3.32 -18.12 -10.33
C GLN A 94 -4.63 -17.39 -9.95
N ILE A 95 -5.10 -17.53 -8.71
CA ILE A 95 -6.22 -16.72 -8.17
C ILE A 95 -5.84 -15.24 -8.20
N ALA A 96 -4.64 -14.89 -7.73
CA ALA A 96 -4.16 -13.51 -7.75
C ALA A 96 -4.12 -12.93 -9.16
N VAL A 97 -3.54 -13.62 -10.14
CA VAL A 97 -3.52 -13.20 -11.54
C VAL A 97 -4.93 -12.99 -12.08
N THR A 98 -5.86 -13.89 -11.75
CA THR A 98 -7.24 -13.82 -12.23
C THR A 98 -7.96 -12.58 -11.70
N TYR A 99 -7.95 -12.36 -10.39
CA TYR A 99 -8.74 -11.30 -9.77
C TYR A 99 -8.10 -9.91 -9.90
N LEU A 100 -6.77 -9.80 -9.79
CA LEU A 100 -6.07 -8.56 -10.09
C LEU A 100 -6.20 -8.20 -11.58
N GLY A 101 -6.17 -9.20 -12.47
CA GLY A 101 -6.42 -9.04 -13.89
C GLY A 101 -7.83 -8.50 -14.21
N LYS A 102 -8.87 -8.90 -13.43
CA LYS A 102 -10.21 -8.32 -13.56
C LYS A 102 -10.20 -6.83 -13.23
N VAL A 103 -9.58 -6.41 -12.13
CA VAL A 103 -9.47 -4.98 -11.77
C VAL A 103 -8.81 -4.17 -12.89
N ILE A 104 -7.74 -4.73 -13.49
CA ILE A 104 -6.98 -4.04 -14.56
C ILE A 104 -7.79 -3.92 -15.85
N LYS A 105 -8.59 -4.94 -16.21
CA LYS A 105 -9.29 -5.03 -17.49
C LYS A 105 -10.71 -4.49 -17.45
N GLU A 106 -11.43 -4.73 -16.37
CA GLU A 106 -12.86 -4.41 -16.22
C GLU A 106 -13.08 -3.14 -15.39
N GLY A 107 -12.12 -2.83 -14.52
CA GLY A 107 -12.19 -1.67 -13.64
C GLY A 107 -12.04 -0.35 -14.40
N LYS A 108 -12.54 0.71 -13.78
CA LYS A 108 -12.44 2.09 -14.31
C LYS A 108 -11.26 2.86 -13.73
N HIS A 109 -10.46 2.21 -12.88
CA HIS A 109 -9.31 2.80 -12.21
C HIS A 109 -8.12 2.96 -13.14
N ASP A 110 -7.37 4.04 -12.96
CA ASP A 110 -6.13 4.31 -13.67
C ASP A 110 -5.18 5.14 -12.80
N LEU A 111 -4.02 5.50 -13.31
CA LEU A 111 -3.03 6.38 -12.70
C LEU A 111 -3.07 7.76 -13.38
N LYS A 112 -4.22 8.46 -13.29
CA LYS A 112 -4.49 9.71 -14.01
C LYS A 112 -3.75 10.89 -13.38
N GLN A 113 -3.69 10.95 -12.07
CA GLN A 113 -3.05 12.01 -11.33
C GLN A 113 -1.55 11.75 -11.16
N SER A 114 -0.76 12.84 -11.00
CA SER A 114 0.59 12.71 -10.46
C SER A 114 0.54 12.12 -9.04
N PHE A 115 1.65 11.50 -8.62
CA PHE A 115 1.75 10.94 -7.27
C PHE A 115 1.62 12.03 -6.18
N GLU A 116 2.11 13.23 -6.45
CA GLU A 116 1.97 14.39 -5.57
C GLU A 116 0.51 14.83 -5.44
N ASN A 117 -0.18 15.03 -6.56
CA ASN A 117 -1.58 15.46 -6.56
C ASN A 117 -2.51 14.48 -5.86
N LEU A 118 -2.24 13.16 -5.99
CA LEU A 118 -2.97 12.14 -5.25
C LEU A 118 -2.96 12.44 -3.74
N TRP A 119 -1.79 12.62 -3.13
CA TRP A 119 -1.69 12.81 -1.69
C TRP A 119 -2.15 14.19 -1.24
N MET A 120 -1.92 15.22 -2.04
CA MET A 120 -2.48 16.56 -1.78
C MET A 120 -4.01 16.53 -1.79
N ASN A 121 -4.62 15.81 -2.74
CA ASN A 121 -6.08 15.66 -2.82
C ASN A 121 -6.64 14.86 -1.63
N GLU A 122 -5.97 13.77 -1.21
CA GLU A 122 -6.38 13.03 -0.02
C GLU A 122 -6.34 13.91 1.26
N CYS A 123 -5.34 14.78 1.40
CA CYS A 123 -5.28 15.76 2.49
C CYS A 123 -6.38 16.85 2.40
N ASN A 124 -7.05 16.96 1.27
CA ASN A 124 -8.13 17.91 1.00
C ASN A 124 -9.52 17.24 0.86
N TRP A 125 -9.65 15.98 1.27
CA TRP A 125 -10.92 15.22 1.19
C TRP A 125 -11.47 15.12 -0.24
N LYS A 126 -10.60 15.02 -1.24
CA LYS A 126 -10.92 14.98 -2.68
C LYS A 126 -10.48 13.64 -3.25
N THR A 127 -11.14 12.56 -2.86
CA THR A 127 -10.86 11.22 -3.38
C THR A 127 -11.60 11.01 -4.70
N ALA A 128 -10.86 10.67 -5.77
CA ALA A 128 -11.45 10.35 -7.08
C ALA A 128 -11.88 8.87 -7.12
N ASN A 129 -13.07 8.60 -7.70
CA ASN A 129 -13.63 7.25 -7.77
C ASN A 129 -13.10 6.40 -8.95
N ASP A 130 -12.32 6.99 -9.84
CA ASP A 130 -11.88 6.37 -11.10
C ASP A 130 -10.37 6.54 -11.34
N ASP A 131 -9.61 6.78 -10.28
CA ASP A 131 -8.16 6.96 -10.32
C ASP A 131 -7.44 5.95 -9.41
N ASP A 132 -6.30 6.31 -8.82
CA ASP A 132 -5.41 5.39 -8.09
C ASP A 132 -6.06 4.76 -6.84
N VAL A 133 -6.93 5.49 -6.12
CA VAL A 133 -7.57 4.96 -4.91
C VAL A 133 -8.67 3.96 -5.28
N ILE A 134 -8.53 2.70 -4.84
CA ILE A 134 -9.55 1.65 -4.97
C ILE A 134 -10.39 1.55 -3.70
N PHE A 135 -9.76 1.75 -2.55
CA PHE A 135 -10.47 1.76 -1.27
C PHE A 135 -9.76 2.65 -0.26
N ALA A 136 -10.54 3.53 0.35
CA ALA A 136 -10.11 4.32 1.51
C ALA A 136 -11.13 4.20 2.64
N VAL A 137 -10.65 4.06 3.88
CA VAL A 137 -11.52 4.14 5.06
C VAL A 137 -11.88 5.62 5.27
N PRO A 138 -13.16 6.00 5.15
CA PRO A 138 -13.59 7.38 5.25
C PRO A 138 -13.44 7.90 6.67
N MET A 139 -13.00 9.14 6.78
CA MET A 139 -12.83 9.86 8.03
C MET A 139 -13.53 11.21 7.96
N LEU A 140 -14.03 11.67 9.09
CA LEU A 140 -14.76 12.94 9.16
C LEU A 140 -13.85 14.07 9.61
N LYS A 141 -13.77 15.12 8.79
CA LYS A 141 -13.01 16.35 9.09
C LYS A 141 -13.34 16.91 10.46
N SER A 142 -12.33 17.28 11.22
CA SER A 142 -12.40 17.85 12.57
C SER A 142 -12.95 16.92 13.66
N ILE A 143 -13.30 15.68 13.33
CA ILE A 143 -13.91 14.73 14.28
C ILE A 143 -13.06 13.47 14.46
N SER A 144 -12.54 12.90 13.37
CA SER A 144 -11.80 11.64 13.41
C SER A 144 -10.51 11.70 12.61
N SER A 145 -9.70 10.65 12.72
CA SER A 145 -8.40 10.49 12.06
C SER A 145 -7.33 11.51 12.47
N ARG A 146 -6.28 10.99 13.06
CA ARG A 146 -5.07 11.76 13.37
C ARG A 146 -3.94 11.54 12.36
N PHE A 147 -4.25 11.12 11.13
CA PHE A 147 -3.23 10.72 10.16
C PHE A 147 -2.20 11.83 9.93
N ALA A 148 -2.58 12.94 9.35
CA ALA A 148 -1.66 14.06 9.09
C ALA A 148 -1.14 14.74 10.37
N TYR A 149 -1.66 14.40 11.55
CA TYR A 149 -1.10 14.84 12.82
C TYR A 149 -0.03 13.89 13.36
N ASN A 150 -0.29 12.56 13.33
CA ASN A 150 0.58 11.55 13.96
C ASN A 150 1.66 10.98 13.03
N ILE A 151 1.42 10.94 11.73
CA ILE A 151 2.22 10.22 10.70
C ILE A 151 2.58 11.17 9.55
N GLY A 152 2.52 12.44 9.73
CA GLY A 152 2.85 13.41 8.70
C GLY A 152 4.23 14.03 8.90
N VAL A 153 4.38 15.21 8.33
CA VAL A 153 5.52 16.07 8.57
C VAL A 153 5.33 16.79 9.90
N THR A 154 6.37 16.83 10.74
CA THR A 154 6.33 17.57 12.01
C THR A 154 6.20 19.06 11.74
N ILE A 155 5.27 19.70 12.44
CA ILE A 155 5.06 21.15 12.47
C ILE A 155 5.08 21.59 13.92
N ALA A 156 5.95 22.54 14.27
CA ALA A 156 5.99 23.10 15.61
C ALA A 156 4.72 23.94 15.89
N GLU A 157 4.34 24.02 17.15
CA GLU A 157 3.26 24.89 17.57
C GLU A 157 3.65 26.36 17.34
N GLY A 158 2.77 27.13 16.72
CA GLY A 158 3.00 28.52 16.36
C GLY A 158 1.71 29.28 16.11
N ASN A 159 1.82 30.55 15.78
CA ASN A 159 0.68 31.40 15.47
C ASN A 159 0.31 31.30 13.97
N HIS A 160 0.06 30.08 13.49
CA HIS A 160 -0.38 29.81 12.13
C HIS A 160 -1.63 28.91 12.13
N GLU A 161 -2.38 28.92 11.05
CA GLU A 161 -3.68 28.25 10.94
C GLU A 161 -3.63 26.72 10.88
N TYR A 162 -2.45 26.12 10.70
CA TYR A 162 -2.30 24.66 10.59
C TYR A 162 -2.22 23.95 11.94
N GLY A 163 -1.88 24.66 13.03
CA GLY A 163 -1.59 24.04 14.32
C GLY A 163 -0.39 23.09 14.27
N SER A 164 -0.07 22.45 15.39
CA SER A 164 1.06 21.51 15.44
C SER A 164 0.76 20.19 14.73
N ALA A 165 1.80 19.51 14.28
CA ALA A 165 1.79 18.12 13.84
C ALA A 165 2.97 17.37 14.44
N ARG A 166 2.81 16.08 14.66
CA ARG A 166 3.82 15.19 15.25
C ARG A 166 4.18 14.09 14.24
N ASN A 167 5.32 13.49 14.43
CA ASN A 167 5.79 12.37 13.66
C ASN A 167 6.11 11.22 14.62
N TYR A 168 5.08 10.49 15.05
CA TYR A 168 5.25 9.37 15.97
C TYR A 168 5.66 8.08 15.27
N VAL A 169 5.51 8.01 13.94
CA VAL A 169 5.91 6.85 13.14
C VAL A 169 6.83 7.35 12.02
N THR A 170 8.07 6.93 12.08
CA THR A 170 9.13 7.38 11.19
C THR A 170 9.59 6.26 10.26
N PHE A 171 10.09 6.63 9.09
CA PHE A 171 10.85 5.74 8.22
C PHE A 171 12.31 5.67 8.67
N CYS A 172 12.95 4.52 8.46
CA CYS A 172 14.39 4.40 8.59
C CYS A 172 15.08 5.43 7.67
N GLY A 173 16.08 6.14 8.19
CA GLY A 173 16.79 7.21 7.45
C GLY A 173 17.41 6.74 6.13
N THR A 174 17.76 5.46 6.02
CA THR A 174 18.31 4.88 4.79
C THR A 174 17.27 4.66 3.69
N TYR A 175 15.98 4.68 4.01
CA TYR A 175 14.90 4.39 3.05
C TYR A 175 14.88 5.38 1.87
N ILE A 176 15.22 6.65 2.09
CA ILE A 176 15.27 7.66 1.02
C ILE A 176 16.26 7.28 -0.09
N PHE A 177 17.34 6.58 0.26
CA PHE A 177 18.38 6.16 -0.68
C PHE A 177 18.00 4.90 -1.49
N SER A 178 16.85 4.25 -1.16
CA SER A 178 16.32 3.17 -1.98
C SER A 178 15.61 3.67 -3.25
N PHE A 179 15.31 4.96 -3.32
CA PHE A 179 14.73 5.59 -4.50
C PHE A 179 15.81 6.02 -5.49
N ASP A 180 15.52 5.90 -6.79
CA ASP A 180 16.28 6.62 -7.82
C ASP A 180 16.19 8.14 -7.54
N LYS A 181 17.28 8.87 -7.78
CA LYS A 181 17.34 10.33 -7.55
C LYS A 181 16.27 11.11 -8.35
N ASP A 182 15.86 10.57 -9.49
CA ASP A 182 14.89 11.18 -10.40
C ASP A 182 13.44 10.66 -10.17
N ASP A 183 13.24 9.80 -9.16
CA ASP A 183 11.91 9.29 -8.80
C ASP A 183 11.10 10.37 -8.08
N LEU A 184 10.08 10.89 -8.76
CA LEU A 184 9.18 11.93 -8.25
C LEU A 184 8.41 11.53 -6.98
N ARG A 185 8.35 10.24 -6.68
CA ARG A 185 7.67 9.72 -5.47
C ARG A 185 8.54 9.82 -4.22
N ARG A 186 9.87 9.96 -4.38
CA ARG A 186 10.83 10.01 -3.27
C ARG A 186 10.48 11.12 -2.28
N ASP A 187 10.39 12.33 -2.76
CA ASP A 187 10.21 13.51 -1.92
C ASP A 187 8.76 13.65 -1.38
N MET A 188 7.79 13.02 -2.06
CA MET A 188 6.44 12.85 -1.55
C MET A 188 6.29 11.70 -0.54
N THR A 189 7.24 10.77 -0.50
CA THR A 189 7.21 9.67 0.47
C THR A 189 8.05 10.00 1.70
N CYS A 190 9.23 10.59 1.49
CA CYS A 190 10.23 10.83 2.52
C CYS A 190 10.32 12.32 2.86
N ALA A 191 10.14 12.68 4.13
CA ALA A 191 10.32 14.04 4.62
C ALA A 191 11.52 14.10 5.59
N PRO A 192 12.75 14.31 5.11
CA PRO A 192 13.92 14.54 5.96
C PRO A 192 13.94 15.98 6.50
N TYR A 193 12.78 16.52 6.82
CA TYR A 193 12.59 17.90 7.29
C TYR A 193 11.37 18.00 8.21
N LYS A 194 11.33 19.10 8.96
CA LYS A 194 10.22 19.56 9.78
C LYS A 194 9.98 21.05 9.54
N TYR A 195 8.92 21.58 10.09
CA TYR A 195 8.62 23.02 10.09
C TYR A 195 8.69 23.60 11.49
N ASP A 196 9.35 24.76 11.62
CA ASP A 196 9.38 25.53 12.86
C ASP A 196 8.04 26.23 13.14
N LYS A 197 7.98 27.04 14.23
CA LYS A 197 6.79 27.81 14.64
C LYS A 197 6.36 28.89 13.64
N ASP A 198 7.24 29.29 12.75
CA ASP A 198 7.03 30.32 11.71
C ASP A 198 6.88 29.69 10.30
N LEU A 199 6.73 28.36 10.24
CA LEU A 199 6.64 27.54 9.03
C LEU A 199 7.89 27.57 8.15
N ASN A 200 9.04 27.87 8.70
CA ASN A 200 10.28 27.66 7.97
C ASN A 200 10.65 26.18 7.99
N GLN A 201 11.06 25.68 6.82
CA GLN A 201 11.49 24.31 6.69
C GLN A 201 12.92 24.14 7.23
N GLU A 202 13.10 23.21 8.15
CA GLU A 202 14.39 22.83 8.73
C GLU A 202 14.71 21.38 8.39
N TYR A 203 15.97 21.08 8.02
CA TYR A 203 16.41 19.70 7.87
C TYR A 203 16.31 18.95 9.20
N ASP A 204 15.69 17.78 9.17
CA ASP A 204 15.51 16.93 10.35
C ASP A 204 15.54 15.43 9.95
N MET A 205 16.74 14.94 9.76
CA MET A 205 16.96 13.48 9.65
C MET A 205 17.50 12.99 11.01
N GLY A 206 16.63 12.97 12.02
CA GLY A 206 16.96 12.51 13.35
C GLY A 206 17.36 11.04 13.41
N ILE A 207 17.91 10.60 14.55
CA ILE A 207 18.25 9.19 14.83
C ILE A 207 17.03 8.28 14.64
N ALA A 208 15.84 8.77 14.91
CA ALA A 208 14.56 8.05 14.74
C ALA A 208 14.12 7.92 13.27
N GLY A 209 14.79 8.57 12.32
CA GLY A 209 14.40 8.56 10.92
C GLY A 209 13.60 9.79 10.49
N MET A 210 12.95 9.70 9.32
CA MET A 210 12.24 10.79 8.67
C MET A 210 10.73 10.58 8.65
N GLY A 211 9.98 11.66 8.47
CA GLY A 211 8.52 11.65 8.35
C GLY A 211 8.02 11.18 7.01
N ALA A 212 6.71 10.98 6.95
CA ALA A 212 5.99 10.70 5.70
C ALA A 212 5.47 12.01 5.10
N ALA A 213 6.04 12.43 3.96
CA ALA A 213 5.62 13.66 3.30
C ALA A 213 4.21 13.59 2.72
N LYS A 214 3.69 12.38 2.45
CA LYS A 214 2.33 12.15 1.92
C LYS A 214 1.21 12.82 2.71
N TRP A 215 1.36 12.92 4.02
CA TRP A 215 0.36 13.47 4.91
C TRP A 215 0.91 14.72 5.60
N SER A 216 0.91 15.84 4.88
CA SER A 216 1.26 17.13 5.46
C SER A 216 0.00 17.97 5.69
N LYS A 217 -0.14 18.53 6.90
CA LYS A 217 -1.21 19.51 7.19
C LYS A 217 -1.08 20.75 6.33
N LEU A 218 0.12 21.07 5.82
CA LEU A 218 0.34 22.21 4.93
C LEU A 218 -0.32 22.04 3.56
N TYR A 219 -0.73 20.82 3.17
CA TYR A 219 -1.51 20.60 1.95
C TYR A 219 -2.98 20.96 2.08
N MET A 220 -3.48 21.15 3.31
CA MET A 220 -4.89 21.47 3.57
C MET A 220 -5.24 22.86 3.08
N GLN A 221 -6.12 22.98 2.10
CA GLN A 221 -6.67 24.25 1.62
C GLN A 221 -7.63 24.90 2.62
N SER A 222 -8.16 24.13 3.55
CA SER A 222 -8.99 24.60 4.65
C SER A 222 -8.40 24.08 5.96
N PRO A 223 -7.38 24.74 6.51
CA PRO A 223 -6.74 24.36 7.76
C PRO A 223 -7.72 24.29 8.93
N LEU A 224 -7.35 23.56 9.98
CA LEU A 224 -8.21 23.30 11.12
C LEU A 224 -8.09 24.36 12.23
N GLY A 225 -7.23 25.37 12.06
CA GLY A 225 -6.94 26.39 13.04
C GLY A 225 -5.87 25.99 14.06
N THR A 226 -5.41 26.97 14.82
CA THR A 226 -4.28 26.85 15.77
C THR A 226 -4.55 25.88 16.92
N SER A 227 -5.80 25.74 17.35
CA SER A 227 -6.18 25.03 18.57
C SER A 227 -6.76 23.64 18.36
N SER A 228 -7.13 23.26 17.14
CA SER A 228 -7.88 22.03 16.85
C SER A 228 -7.13 20.97 16.06
N GLY A 229 -5.82 21.02 16.12
CA GLY A 229 -4.93 20.36 15.17
C GLY A 229 -4.92 18.84 15.08
N THR A 230 -5.62 18.07 15.93
CA THR A 230 -5.38 16.63 15.99
C THR A 230 -6.29 15.79 15.09
N ASN A 231 -7.54 16.17 14.92
CA ASN A 231 -8.52 15.40 14.15
C ASN A 231 -8.60 15.90 12.71
N THR A 232 -7.68 15.47 11.89
CA THR A 232 -7.52 15.97 10.52
C THR A 232 -8.61 15.50 9.56
N GLY A 233 -9.23 14.35 9.81
CA GLY A 233 -10.23 13.77 8.94
C GLY A 233 -9.66 13.24 7.61
N VAL A 234 -8.35 13.12 7.48
CA VAL A 234 -7.72 12.55 6.28
C VAL A 234 -8.06 11.07 6.20
N ASN A 235 -8.56 10.65 5.05
CA ASN A 235 -8.92 9.26 4.78
C ASN A 235 -7.70 8.33 4.86
N ASN A 236 -7.96 7.10 5.29
CA ASN A 236 -6.94 6.06 5.30
C ASN A 236 -7.02 5.24 4.00
N VAL A 237 -6.18 5.55 3.05
CA VAL A 237 -6.06 4.80 1.78
C VAL A 237 -5.51 3.41 2.05
N ARG A 238 -6.30 2.37 1.74
CA ARG A 238 -5.96 0.96 2.00
C ARG A 238 -5.55 0.18 0.77
N MET A 239 -6.12 0.49 -0.39
CA MET A 239 -5.83 -0.17 -1.64
C MET A 239 -5.76 0.85 -2.77
N ARG A 240 -4.74 0.75 -3.61
CA ARG A 240 -4.55 1.61 -4.77
C ARG A 240 -4.41 0.78 -6.04
N PHE A 241 -4.71 1.39 -7.17
CA PHE A 241 -4.53 0.75 -8.46
C PHE A 241 -3.04 0.46 -8.77
N ALA A 242 -2.14 1.34 -8.33
CA ALA A 242 -0.69 1.08 -8.39
C ALA A 242 -0.31 -0.22 -7.63
N ASP A 243 -0.96 -0.51 -6.50
CA ASP A 243 -0.71 -1.73 -5.74
C ASP A 243 -1.21 -2.96 -6.48
N VAL A 244 -2.38 -2.86 -7.13
CA VAL A 244 -2.93 -3.93 -7.98
C VAL A 244 -1.99 -4.24 -9.15
N LEU A 245 -1.48 -3.21 -9.83
CA LEU A 245 -0.54 -3.38 -10.93
C LEU A 245 0.75 -4.09 -10.49
N LEU A 246 1.31 -3.72 -9.35
CA LEU A 246 2.54 -4.34 -8.84
C LEU A 246 2.30 -5.76 -8.32
N MET A 247 1.19 -6.03 -7.63
CA MET A 247 0.80 -7.37 -7.21
C MET A 247 0.53 -8.29 -8.42
N TYR A 248 -0.08 -7.75 -9.47
CA TYR A 248 -0.29 -8.49 -10.72
C TYR A 248 1.04 -8.84 -11.39
N ALA A 249 1.94 -7.86 -11.51
CA ALA A 249 3.28 -8.08 -12.08
C ALA A 249 4.06 -9.14 -11.30
N GLU A 250 4.00 -9.12 -9.96
CA GLU A 250 4.60 -10.13 -9.09
C GLU A 250 3.99 -11.52 -9.36
N ALA A 251 2.66 -11.63 -9.34
CA ALA A 251 1.97 -12.91 -9.51
C ALA A 251 2.25 -13.55 -10.88
N VAL A 252 2.22 -12.75 -11.94
CA VAL A 252 2.53 -13.23 -13.30
C VAL A 252 3.98 -13.66 -13.41
N ASN A 253 4.91 -12.88 -12.86
CA ASN A 253 6.33 -13.23 -12.89
C ASN A 253 6.63 -14.54 -12.15
N GLU A 254 5.98 -14.78 -11.02
CA GLU A 254 6.17 -16.02 -10.25
C GLU A 254 5.68 -17.28 -10.99
N LEU A 255 4.64 -17.16 -11.80
CA LEU A 255 4.06 -18.29 -12.52
C LEU A 255 4.66 -18.49 -13.92
N TYR A 256 5.03 -17.41 -14.59
CA TYR A 256 5.28 -17.43 -16.02
C TYR A 256 6.54 -16.68 -16.44
N GLY A 257 7.28 -16.10 -15.50
CA GLY A 257 8.38 -15.21 -15.79
C GLY A 257 7.94 -13.78 -16.19
N PRO A 258 8.88 -12.91 -16.59
CA PRO A 258 8.63 -11.50 -16.88
C PRO A 258 7.94 -11.30 -18.25
N ARG A 259 6.72 -11.79 -18.37
CA ARG A 259 5.89 -11.64 -19.58
C ARG A 259 5.53 -10.18 -19.84
N GLU A 260 5.10 -9.91 -21.08
CA GLU A 260 4.74 -8.57 -21.54
C GLU A 260 3.67 -7.89 -20.69
N ASP A 261 2.64 -8.63 -20.25
CA ASP A 261 1.58 -8.09 -19.38
C ASP A 261 2.09 -7.70 -17.99
N ALA A 262 3.01 -8.47 -17.41
CA ALA A 262 3.68 -8.11 -16.16
C ALA A 262 4.59 -6.88 -16.35
N GLN A 263 5.33 -6.84 -17.45
CA GLN A 263 6.18 -5.71 -17.81
C GLN A 263 5.37 -4.42 -17.99
N GLU A 264 4.22 -4.48 -18.68
CA GLU A 264 3.36 -3.31 -18.88
C GLU A 264 2.76 -2.83 -17.55
N ALA A 265 2.34 -3.74 -16.66
CA ALA A 265 1.87 -3.37 -15.33
C ALA A 265 2.94 -2.60 -14.54
N LEU A 266 4.19 -3.07 -14.55
CA LEU A 266 5.33 -2.38 -13.93
C LEU A 266 5.62 -1.03 -14.61
N LYS A 267 5.62 -0.98 -15.95
CA LYS A 267 5.84 0.25 -16.72
C LYS A 267 4.81 1.33 -16.40
N ARG A 268 3.53 0.99 -16.25
CA ARG A 268 2.47 1.95 -15.89
C ARG A 268 2.79 2.67 -14.59
N VAL A 269 3.18 1.96 -13.54
CA VAL A 269 3.55 2.57 -12.26
C VAL A 269 4.81 3.43 -12.38
N ARG A 270 5.81 2.95 -13.12
CA ARG A 270 7.07 3.68 -13.33
C ARG A 270 6.89 4.93 -14.19
N ARG A 271 6.02 4.92 -15.21
CA ARG A 271 5.71 6.12 -16.00
C ARG A 271 5.21 7.27 -15.13
N ARG A 272 4.41 6.99 -14.12
CA ARG A 272 3.99 8.02 -13.15
C ARG A 272 5.11 8.43 -12.18
N ALA A 273 6.10 7.57 -11.98
CA ALA A 273 7.21 7.82 -11.05
C ALA A 273 8.31 8.70 -11.64
N PHE A 274 8.40 8.83 -12.96
CA PHE A 274 9.45 9.57 -13.64
C PHE A 274 8.88 10.61 -14.60
N ALA A 275 9.61 11.71 -14.81
CA ALA A 275 9.28 12.69 -15.81
C ALA A 275 9.27 12.06 -17.23
N SER A 276 8.38 12.53 -18.12
CA SER A 276 8.21 11.96 -19.46
C SER A 276 9.50 11.94 -20.30
N SER A 277 10.39 12.91 -20.11
CA SER A 277 11.72 12.95 -20.73
C SER A 277 12.63 11.80 -20.35
N LEU A 278 12.37 11.13 -19.23
CA LEU A 278 13.14 10.00 -18.71
C LEU A 278 12.47 8.65 -18.98
N HIS A 279 11.29 8.61 -19.59
CA HIS A 279 10.56 7.35 -19.80
C HIS A 279 11.34 6.33 -20.63
N ALA A 280 12.02 6.78 -21.70
CA ALA A 280 12.81 5.87 -22.53
C ALA A 280 13.91 5.14 -21.74
N GLU A 281 14.58 5.83 -20.81
CA GLU A 281 15.66 5.27 -20.00
C GLU A 281 15.11 4.54 -18.76
N LYS A 282 14.38 5.29 -17.91
CA LYS A 282 13.98 4.84 -16.55
C LYS A 282 12.78 3.89 -16.55
N VAL A 283 12.05 3.80 -17.66
CA VAL A 283 10.90 2.91 -17.78
C VAL A 283 11.15 1.84 -18.83
N ASP A 284 11.25 2.22 -20.11
CA ASP A 284 11.25 1.25 -21.19
C ASP A 284 12.55 0.42 -21.23
N THR A 285 13.70 1.06 -21.25
CA THR A 285 15.01 0.37 -21.23
C THR A 285 15.22 -0.39 -19.93
N TYR A 286 14.89 0.25 -18.79
CA TYR A 286 15.03 -0.40 -17.48
C TYR A 286 14.18 -1.68 -17.40
N VAL A 287 12.88 -1.62 -17.73
CA VAL A 287 12.01 -2.81 -17.63
C VAL A 287 12.41 -3.88 -18.64
N ALA A 288 12.84 -3.50 -19.85
CA ALA A 288 13.36 -4.44 -20.85
C ALA A 288 14.63 -5.15 -20.39
N SER A 289 15.44 -4.56 -19.52
CA SER A 289 16.63 -5.20 -18.96
C SER A 289 16.35 -6.27 -17.91
N LEU A 290 15.14 -6.33 -17.37
CA LEU A 290 14.70 -7.29 -16.36
C LEU A 290 14.26 -8.60 -17.04
N THR A 291 15.22 -9.38 -17.54
CA THR A 291 14.97 -10.51 -18.46
C THR A 291 14.72 -11.84 -17.77
N ASN A 292 15.00 -11.94 -16.47
CA ASN A 292 14.74 -13.14 -15.67
C ASN A 292 13.83 -12.85 -14.49
N GLU A 293 13.27 -13.88 -13.89
CA GLU A 293 12.30 -13.79 -12.79
C GLU A 293 12.84 -13.01 -11.59
N GLN A 294 14.09 -13.25 -11.22
CA GLN A 294 14.70 -12.64 -10.04
C GLN A 294 14.93 -11.15 -10.23
N ASP A 295 15.47 -10.74 -11.38
CA ASP A 295 15.70 -9.33 -11.68
C ASP A 295 14.38 -8.58 -11.84
N PHE A 296 13.38 -9.21 -12.47
CA PHE A 296 12.05 -8.62 -12.59
C PHE A 296 11.39 -8.45 -11.22
N PHE A 297 11.47 -9.43 -10.35
CA PHE A 297 10.97 -9.33 -8.97
C PHE A 297 11.65 -8.16 -8.22
N ARG A 298 12.97 -8.01 -8.34
CA ARG A 298 13.69 -6.86 -7.76
C ARG A 298 13.18 -5.52 -8.33
N GLY A 299 12.90 -5.47 -9.62
CA GLY A 299 12.33 -4.31 -10.29
C GLY A 299 10.94 -3.95 -9.75
N VAL A 300 10.07 -4.92 -9.54
CA VAL A 300 8.77 -4.75 -8.88
C VAL A 300 8.95 -4.25 -7.45
N ALA A 301 9.77 -4.94 -6.66
CA ALA A 301 10.01 -4.60 -5.26
C ALA A 301 10.56 -3.17 -5.07
N SER A 302 11.52 -2.76 -5.91
CA SER A 302 12.08 -1.40 -5.87
C SER A 302 11.10 -0.31 -6.32
N THR A 303 10.00 -0.68 -6.94
CA THR A 303 8.96 0.25 -7.40
C THR A 303 7.84 0.44 -6.37
N ILE A 304 7.73 -0.44 -5.38
CA ILE A 304 6.76 -0.34 -4.29
C ILE A 304 7.11 0.85 -3.39
N THR A 305 6.11 1.68 -3.09
CA THR A 305 6.22 2.70 -2.05
C THR A 305 5.39 2.31 -0.83
N ILE A 306 5.93 2.54 0.36
CA ILE A 306 5.19 2.27 1.61
C ILE A 306 3.88 3.07 1.61
N LYS A 307 2.76 2.38 1.76
CA LYS A 307 1.42 3.01 1.77
C LYS A 307 1.14 3.67 3.11
N ASN A 308 0.90 2.86 4.12
CA ASN A 308 0.39 3.24 5.43
C ASN A 308 1.13 2.51 6.56
N LEU A 309 2.44 2.28 6.44
CA LEU A 309 3.19 1.45 7.38
C LEU A 309 2.63 0.02 7.46
N ASP A 310 1.93 -0.41 6.43
CA ASP A 310 1.43 -1.78 6.35
C ASP A 310 2.62 -2.72 6.13
N ILE A 311 2.94 -3.46 7.16
CA ILE A 311 4.06 -4.42 7.20
C ILE A 311 3.90 -5.51 6.12
N SER A 312 2.71 -5.66 5.56
CA SER A 312 2.41 -6.63 4.52
C SER A 312 3.23 -6.47 3.24
N VAL A 313 3.71 -5.26 2.95
CA VAL A 313 4.61 -4.98 1.82
C VAL A 313 5.98 -5.66 1.99
N PHE A 314 6.38 -6.01 3.20
CA PHE A 314 7.68 -6.64 3.46
C PHE A 314 7.72 -8.16 3.17
N TYR A 315 6.60 -8.80 2.91
CA TYR A 315 6.60 -10.24 2.67
C TYR A 315 7.15 -10.65 1.30
N SER A 316 7.04 -9.79 0.30
CA SER A 316 7.64 -10.01 -1.01
C SER A 316 9.16 -9.75 -1.05
N TYR A 317 9.69 -8.91 -0.14
CA TYR A 317 11.13 -8.61 -0.08
C TYR A 317 12.01 -9.81 0.34
N ARG A 318 11.46 -10.84 0.98
CA ARG A 318 12.25 -11.93 1.54
C ARG A 318 12.73 -12.98 0.53
N LYS A 319 12.25 -12.95 -0.70
CA LYS A 319 12.85 -13.75 -1.78
C LYS A 319 14.27 -13.27 -2.13
N MET A 320 14.64 -12.05 -1.72
CA MET A 320 15.97 -11.49 -1.96
C MET A 320 17.05 -12.08 -1.05
N ASP A 321 16.71 -12.47 0.18
CA ASP A 321 17.70 -12.99 1.15
C ASP A 321 17.99 -14.48 0.95
N ALA A 322 17.08 -15.22 0.33
CA ALA A 322 17.28 -16.65 0.02
C ALA A 322 18.16 -16.91 -1.22
N ALA A 323 18.62 -15.86 -1.90
CA ALA A 323 19.44 -15.97 -3.10
C ALA A 323 20.91 -15.51 -2.90
N VAL A 324 21.36 -15.38 -1.65
CA VAL A 324 22.71 -14.95 -1.26
C VAL A 324 23.44 -16.06 -0.49
N ASP A 325 23.17 -17.32 -0.79
CA ASP A 325 24.02 -18.45 -0.40
C ASP A 325 24.62 -19.14 -1.63
#